data_a46635e8dd1853035543a4a7e3b6c6bc
#
_entry.id   a46635e8dd1853035543a4a7e3b6c6bc
#
_cell.length_a   1.000
_cell.length_b   1.000
_cell.length_c   1.000
_cell.angle_alpha   90.00
_cell.angle_beta   90.00
_cell.angle_gamma   90.00
#
_symmetry.space_group_name_H-M   'P 1'
#
loop_
_entity.id
_entity.type
_entity.pdbx_description
1 polymer ?
#
loop_
_entity_poly.entity_id
_entity_poly.type
_entity_poly.pdbx_seq_one_letter_code
_entity_poly.pdbx_strand_id
1 'polypeptide(L)'
;MLIIAHRGASAFVQENTLQAFDLAFKFGATWLETDIQRTKDGVLVLYHDYILKNGKKIKDCTFEYLKKYNVPQLTDLLKITPKNFTLNLEIKNDDNLYPGIEKQILAEIKQAKNIKKEQNLISSFAVESLQKMRALDKQIALGVLMRNFEIKIPLSLQAKSVNISAKRVSKNIVDTCHKHALKVLVYTINDLQTYQKLKTWNTDGIFSDNPLLALPHFFEIGGTK
;
A
#
# COMPACT_ATOMS: atom_id res chain seq x y z
N MET A 1 -7.92 -7.62 13.84
CA MET A 1 -6.73 -7.09 13.14
C MET A 1 -6.99 -7.14 11.65
N LEU A 2 -6.82 -6.02 10.96
CA LEU A 2 -7.05 -5.88 9.51
C LEU A 2 -5.99 -6.65 8.71
N ILE A 3 -6.37 -7.27 7.59
CA ILE A 3 -5.44 -7.79 6.59
C ILE A 3 -5.58 -6.94 5.33
N ILE A 4 -4.46 -6.35 4.91
CA ILE A 4 -4.32 -5.52 3.71
C ILE A 4 -3.66 -6.38 2.65
N ALA A 5 -4.31 -6.58 1.51
CA ALA A 5 -3.76 -7.33 0.38
C ALA A 5 -2.57 -6.57 -0.22
N HIS A 6 -1.35 -6.99 0.11
CA HIS A 6 -0.09 -6.37 -0.30
C HIS A 6 0.15 -6.59 -1.78
N ARG A 7 0.06 -5.52 -2.57
CA ARG A 7 0.15 -5.55 -4.05
C ARG A 7 -0.87 -6.49 -4.69
N GLY A 8 -2.04 -6.64 -4.04
CA GLY A 8 -3.06 -7.62 -4.39
C GLY A 8 -2.87 -8.98 -3.73
N ALA A 9 -3.42 -10.04 -4.33
CA ALA A 9 -3.21 -11.42 -3.88
C ALA A 9 -1.88 -11.97 -4.44
N SER A 10 -0.77 -11.31 -4.08
CA SER A 10 0.57 -11.48 -4.70
C SER A 10 1.23 -12.81 -4.38
N ALA A 11 0.76 -13.56 -3.36
CA ALA A 11 1.18 -14.94 -3.12
C ALA A 11 0.69 -15.92 -4.19
N PHE A 12 -0.30 -15.57 -5.00
CA PHE A 12 -0.97 -16.45 -5.95
C PHE A 12 -0.69 -16.10 -7.41
N VAL A 13 -0.51 -14.81 -7.71
CA VAL A 13 -0.27 -14.28 -9.06
C VAL A 13 0.71 -13.13 -9.02
N GLN A 14 1.15 -12.65 -10.19
CA GLN A 14 2.08 -11.51 -10.28
C GLN A 14 1.53 -10.30 -9.51
N GLU A 15 2.34 -9.75 -8.62
CA GLU A 15 2.04 -8.55 -7.82
C GLU A 15 1.76 -7.31 -8.69
N ASN A 16 1.02 -6.34 -8.12
CA ASN A 16 0.72 -5.05 -8.77
C ASN A 16 0.09 -5.19 -10.17
N THR A 17 -0.73 -6.23 -10.39
CA THR A 17 -1.48 -6.45 -11.64
C THR A 17 -2.98 -6.40 -11.39
N LEU A 18 -3.77 -6.09 -12.43
CA LEU A 18 -5.24 -6.12 -12.32
C LEU A 18 -5.76 -7.51 -11.91
N GLN A 19 -5.06 -8.57 -12.33
CA GLN A 19 -5.38 -9.94 -11.92
C GLN A 19 -5.19 -10.14 -10.41
N ALA A 20 -4.08 -9.63 -9.83
CA ALA A 20 -3.82 -9.72 -8.40
C ALA A 20 -4.84 -8.94 -7.57
N PHE A 21 -5.27 -7.80 -8.07
CA PHE A 21 -6.27 -6.96 -7.42
C PHE A 21 -7.66 -7.61 -7.46
N ASP A 22 -8.10 -8.07 -8.62
CA ASP A 22 -9.38 -8.76 -8.79
C ASP A 22 -9.44 -10.03 -7.93
N LEU A 23 -8.35 -10.78 -7.85
CA LEU A 23 -8.25 -11.96 -7.00
C LEU A 23 -8.34 -11.60 -5.51
N ALA A 24 -7.71 -10.51 -5.07
CA ALA A 24 -7.84 -10.03 -3.70
C ALA A 24 -9.29 -9.64 -3.37
N PHE A 25 -10.01 -8.99 -4.30
CA PHE A 25 -11.43 -8.68 -4.14
C PHE A 25 -12.28 -9.95 -4.02
N LYS A 26 -12.05 -10.95 -4.86
CA LYS A 26 -12.72 -12.26 -4.82
C LYS A 26 -12.44 -13.03 -3.54
N PHE A 27 -11.28 -12.86 -2.94
CA PHE A 27 -10.92 -13.45 -1.65
C PHE A 27 -11.54 -12.71 -0.45
N GLY A 28 -12.32 -11.65 -0.70
CA GLY A 28 -13.02 -10.91 0.35
C GLY A 28 -12.12 -9.93 1.13
N ALA A 29 -10.93 -9.59 0.60
CA ALA A 29 -10.17 -8.50 1.15
C ALA A 29 -11.01 -7.22 1.15
N THR A 30 -10.84 -6.39 2.17
CA THR A 30 -11.52 -5.08 2.27
C THR A 30 -10.55 -3.92 2.07
N TRP A 31 -9.26 -4.22 2.14
CA TRP A 31 -8.16 -3.29 1.90
C TRP A 31 -7.16 -3.89 0.93
N LEU A 32 -6.64 -3.06 0.05
CA LEU A 32 -5.60 -3.40 -0.92
C LEU A 32 -4.52 -2.33 -0.89
N GLU A 33 -3.30 -2.78 -0.98
CA GLU A 33 -2.15 -1.89 -1.11
C GLU A 33 -1.52 -2.05 -2.51
N THR A 34 -0.95 -0.97 -3.02
CA THR A 34 -0.21 -0.94 -4.29
C THR A 34 0.77 0.24 -4.35
N ASP A 35 1.80 0.09 -5.17
CA ASP A 35 2.91 1.03 -5.36
C ASP A 35 2.71 1.90 -6.61
N ILE A 36 2.75 3.23 -6.47
CA ILE A 36 2.54 4.17 -7.56
C ILE A 36 3.87 4.79 -7.98
N GLN A 37 4.15 4.71 -9.28
CA GLN A 37 5.23 5.39 -9.97
C GLN A 37 4.70 6.15 -11.18
N ARG A 38 5.56 6.90 -11.89
CA ARG A 38 5.19 7.64 -13.10
C ARG A 38 6.12 7.31 -14.26
N THR A 39 5.56 7.05 -15.42
CA THR A 39 6.28 6.82 -16.66
C THR A 39 6.88 8.10 -17.24
N LYS A 40 7.75 7.94 -18.28
CA LYS A 40 8.32 9.05 -19.05
C LYS A 40 7.27 9.93 -19.71
N ASP A 41 6.17 9.32 -20.19
CA ASP A 41 5.05 10.00 -20.83
C ASP A 41 3.95 10.44 -19.83
N GLY A 42 4.26 10.44 -18.52
CA GLY A 42 3.44 11.04 -17.48
C GLY A 42 2.28 10.18 -16.96
N VAL A 43 2.21 8.90 -17.31
CA VAL A 43 1.15 8.00 -16.83
C VAL A 43 1.49 7.46 -15.44
N LEU A 44 0.54 7.49 -14.48
CA LEU A 44 0.69 6.83 -13.20
C LEU A 44 0.50 5.32 -13.37
N VAL A 45 1.52 4.55 -12.99
CA VAL A 45 1.57 3.09 -13.12
C VAL A 45 1.80 2.40 -11.79
N LEU A 46 1.38 1.14 -11.71
CA LEU A 46 1.45 0.35 -10.47
C LEU A 46 2.58 -0.67 -10.58
N TYR A 47 3.69 -0.39 -9.90
CA TYR A 47 4.88 -1.24 -9.91
C TYR A 47 5.78 -0.92 -8.71
N HIS A 48 6.34 -1.95 -8.04
CA HIS A 48 7.13 -1.75 -6.83
C HIS A 48 8.53 -1.22 -7.10
N ASP A 49 9.31 -1.92 -7.94
CA ASP A 49 10.71 -1.60 -8.14
C ASP A 49 10.89 -0.41 -9.07
N TYR A 50 11.87 0.42 -8.83
CA TYR A 50 12.20 1.54 -9.74
C TYR A 50 12.74 1.07 -11.09
N ILE A 51 13.15 -0.22 -11.15
CA ILE A 51 13.83 -0.82 -12.31
C ILE A 51 13.13 -2.15 -12.66
N LEU A 52 12.79 -2.33 -13.93
CA LEU A 52 12.29 -3.60 -14.45
C LEU A 52 13.38 -4.69 -14.39
N LYS A 53 12.99 -5.97 -14.42
CA LYS A 53 13.92 -7.11 -14.44
C LYS A 53 14.94 -7.06 -15.59
N ASN A 54 14.64 -6.34 -16.67
CA ASN A 54 15.57 -6.14 -17.81
C ASN A 54 16.48 -4.90 -17.66
N GLY A 55 16.54 -4.27 -16.48
CA GLY A 55 17.41 -3.15 -16.17
C GLY A 55 16.87 -1.77 -16.55
N LYS A 56 15.71 -1.66 -17.22
CA LYS A 56 15.13 -0.36 -17.58
C LYS A 56 14.43 0.27 -16.39
N LYS A 57 14.66 1.57 -16.16
CA LYS A 57 13.96 2.32 -15.11
C LYS A 57 12.52 2.65 -15.53
N ILE A 58 11.57 2.54 -14.63
CA ILE A 58 10.15 2.85 -14.87
C ILE A 58 10.00 4.27 -15.42
N LYS A 59 10.67 5.26 -14.83
CA LYS A 59 10.63 6.67 -15.24
C LYS A 59 11.12 6.95 -16.67
N ASP A 60 11.89 6.04 -17.26
CA ASP A 60 12.45 6.15 -18.59
C ASP A 60 11.63 5.37 -19.65
N CYS A 61 10.62 4.63 -19.20
CA CYS A 61 9.72 3.86 -20.06
C CYS A 61 8.43 4.63 -20.35
N THR A 62 7.85 4.43 -21.54
CA THR A 62 6.48 4.83 -21.84
C THR A 62 5.49 3.82 -21.30
N PHE A 63 4.24 4.23 -21.06
CA PHE A 63 3.20 3.29 -20.62
C PHE A 63 2.98 2.17 -21.65
N GLU A 64 2.98 2.47 -22.94
CA GLU A 64 2.84 1.47 -23.99
C GLU A 64 3.94 0.39 -23.92
N TYR A 65 5.17 0.77 -23.56
CA TYR A 65 6.23 -0.20 -23.33
C TYR A 65 5.94 -1.09 -22.10
N LEU A 66 5.41 -0.50 -21.02
CA LEU A 66 5.15 -1.21 -19.75
C LEU A 66 3.97 -2.20 -19.83
N LYS A 67 3.02 -2.01 -20.73
CA LYS A 67 1.92 -2.96 -20.99
C LYS A 67 2.40 -4.38 -21.29
N LYS A 68 3.56 -4.52 -21.93
CA LYS A 68 4.18 -5.82 -22.24
C LYS A 68 4.57 -6.61 -20.99
N TYR A 69 4.65 -5.96 -19.85
CA TYR A 69 5.00 -6.53 -18.54
C TYR A 69 3.78 -6.63 -17.62
N ASN A 70 2.56 -6.46 -18.16
CA ASN A 70 1.31 -6.44 -17.39
C ASN A 70 1.27 -5.36 -16.29
N VAL A 71 1.99 -4.25 -16.49
CA VAL A 71 1.98 -3.11 -15.57
C VAL A 71 0.74 -2.26 -15.86
N PRO A 72 -0.25 -2.21 -14.93
CA PRO A 72 -1.45 -1.41 -15.13
C PRO A 72 -1.20 0.05 -14.77
N GLN A 73 -2.06 0.94 -15.24
CA GLN A 73 -2.13 2.31 -14.77
C GLN A 73 -3.06 2.44 -13.55
N LEU A 74 -2.86 3.49 -12.77
CA LEU A 74 -3.69 3.75 -11.57
C LEU A 74 -5.18 3.82 -11.91
N THR A 75 -5.55 4.49 -12.99
CA THR A 75 -6.94 4.62 -13.42
C THR A 75 -7.62 3.28 -13.71
N ASP A 76 -6.89 2.24 -14.10
CA ASP A 76 -7.46 0.91 -14.33
C ASP A 76 -7.84 0.24 -13.00
N LEU A 77 -6.97 0.33 -11.97
CA LEU A 77 -7.31 -0.11 -10.63
C LEU A 77 -8.52 0.66 -10.08
N LEU A 78 -8.51 2.00 -10.19
CA LEU A 78 -9.59 2.84 -9.70
C LEU A 78 -10.95 2.45 -10.31
N LYS A 79 -11.00 2.06 -11.60
CA LYS A 79 -12.22 1.63 -12.28
C LYS A 79 -12.78 0.31 -11.74
N ILE A 80 -11.91 -0.67 -11.43
CA ILE A 80 -12.33 -2.01 -11.00
C ILE A 80 -12.55 -2.11 -9.48
N THR A 81 -12.09 -1.12 -8.71
CA THR A 81 -12.19 -1.14 -7.24
C THR A 81 -13.66 -1.07 -6.79
N PRO A 82 -14.14 -2.00 -5.93
CA PRO A 82 -15.50 -1.96 -5.41
C PRO A 82 -15.74 -0.73 -4.51
N LYS A 83 -16.99 -0.21 -4.50
CA LYS A 83 -17.36 1.05 -3.79
C LYS A 83 -16.99 1.12 -2.31
N ASN A 84 -16.97 -0.01 -1.61
CA ASN A 84 -16.70 -0.08 -0.16
C ASN A 84 -15.27 -0.53 0.14
N PHE A 85 -14.39 -0.47 -0.85
CA PHE A 85 -13.02 -0.92 -0.71
C PHE A 85 -12.10 0.24 -0.31
N THR A 86 -11.10 -0.05 0.50
CA THR A 86 -10.06 0.92 0.87
C THR A 86 -8.77 0.62 0.13
N LEU A 87 -8.20 1.64 -0.50
CA LEU A 87 -6.89 1.54 -1.12
C LEU A 87 -5.83 2.20 -0.24
N ASN A 88 -4.74 1.50 0.02
CA ASN A 88 -3.49 2.08 0.47
C ASN A 88 -2.59 2.30 -0.74
N LEU A 89 -2.42 3.54 -1.12
CA LEU A 89 -1.67 3.96 -2.29
C LEU A 89 -0.28 4.45 -1.86
N GLU A 90 0.75 3.62 -2.04
CA GLU A 90 2.13 4.00 -1.72
C GLU A 90 2.72 4.85 -2.84
N ILE A 91 3.17 6.06 -2.50
CA ILE A 91 3.90 6.92 -3.43
C ILE A 91 5.39 6.54 -3.40
N LYS A 92 5.87 6.01 -4.52
CA LYS A 92 7.30 5.71 -4.75
C LYS A 92 8.01 6.94 -5.30
N ASN A 93 8.40 7.87 -4.41
CA ASN A 93 8.99 9.14 -4.80
C ASN A 93 10.23 9.49 -3.95
N ASP A 94 11.08 8.50 -3.69
CA ASP A 94 12.35 8.71 -3.00
C ASP A 94 13.18 9.75 -3.80
N ASP A 95 13.87 10.63 -3.07
CA ASP A 95 14.67 11.72 -3.65
C ASP A 95 13.94 12.62 -4.64
N ASN A 96 12.60 12.76 -4.48
CA ASN A 96 11.74 13.53 -5.36
C ASN A 96 11.87 13.14 -6.86
N LEU A 97 11.98 11.82 -7.11
CA LEU A 97 12.18 11.22 -8.43
C LEU A 97 11.12 11.64 -9.46
N TYR A 98 9.89 11.86 -8.98
CA TYR A 98 8.72 12.23 -9.79
C TYR A 98 8.12 13.55 -9.30
N PRO A 99 8.73 14.72 -9.63
CA PRO A 99 8.23 16.02 -9.18
C PRO A 99 6.76 16.23 -9.53
N GLY A 100 5.91 16.55 -8.52
CA GLY A 100 4.48 16.82 -8.71
C GLY A 100 3.59 15.59 -8.87
N ILE A 101 4.08 14.38 -8.62
CA ILE A 101 3.30 13.13 -8.66
C ILE A 101 2.10 13.18 -7.69
N GLU A 102 2.26 13.86 -6.56
CA GLU A 102 1.24 14.00 -5.52
C GLU A 102 -0.03 14.69 -6.04
N LYS A 103 0.15 15.77 -6.81
CA LYS A 103 -0.95 16.52 -7.42
C LYS A 103 -1.69 15.66 -8.45
N GLN A 104 -0.95 14.87 -9.24
CA GLN A 104 -1.51 13.99 -10.26
C GLN A 104 -2.33 12.85 -9.60
N ILE A 105 -1.78 12.19 -8.57
CA ILE A 105 -2.49 11.14 -7.82
C ILE A 105 -3.82 11.67 -7.27
N LEU A 106 -3.79 12.84 -6.61
CA LEU A 106 -5.01 13.46 -6.10
C LEU A 106 -6.04 13.76 -7.19
N ALA A 107 -5.58 14.21 -8.36
CA ALA A 107 -6.48 14.50 -9.48
C ALA A 107 -7.17 13.22 -9.99
N GLU A 108 -6.43 12.12 -10.15
CA GLU A 108 -7.01 10.84 -10.59
C GLU A 108 -7.97 10.25 -9.57
N ILE A 109 -7.64 10.29 -8.26
CA ILE A 109 -8.56 9.85 -7.19
C ILE A 109 -9.85 10.67 -7.20
N LYS A 110 -9.78 12.00 -7.36
CA LYS A 110 -10.96 12.87 -7.39
C LYS A 110 -11.87 12.62 -8.59
N GLN A 111 -11.31 12.15 -9.72
CA GLN A 111 -12.08 11.81 -10.92
C GLN A 111 -12.73 10.43 -10.84
N ALA A 112 -12.28 9.55 -9.94
CA ALA A 112 -12.83 8.22 -9.78
C ALA A 112 -14.24 8.28 -9.16
N LYS A 113 -15.25 7.75 -9.89
CA LYS A 113 -16.67 7.83 -9.51
C LYS A 113 -17.08 6.79 -8.46
N ASN A 114 -16.34 5.70 -8.34
CA ASN A 114 -16.67 4.54 -7.51
C ASN A 114 -15.90 4.49 -6.18
N ILE A 115 -14.97 5.41 -5.95
CA ILE A 115 -14.15 5.46 -4.73
C ILE A 115 -14.35 6.80 -4.04
N LYS A 116 -14.54 6.76 -2.73
CA LYS A 116 -14.54 7.98 -1.92
C LYS A 116 -13.09 8.30 -1.53
N LYS A 117 -12.68 9.54 -1.73
CA LYS A 117 -11.33 10.02 -1.38
C LYS A 117 -10.97 9.70 0.08
N GLU A 118 -11.92 9.84 0.98
CA GLU A 118 -11.76 9.63 2.42
C GLU A 118 -11.51 8.16 2.80
N GLN A 119 -11.80 7.23 1.90
CA GLN A 119 -11.55 5.80 2.09
C GLN A 119 -10.12 5.39 1.71
N ASN A 120 -9.33 6.30 1.09
CA ASN A 120 -7.97 5.96 0.68
C ASN A 120 -6.95 6.40 1.73
N LEU A 121 -5.94 5.57 1.94
CA LEU A 121 -4.75 5.87 2.70
C LEU A 121 -3.61 6.14 1.71
N ILE A 122 -2.99 7.30 1.77
CA ILE A 122 -1.78 7.59 1.01
C ILE A 122 -0.58 7.32 1.89
N SER A 123 0.31 6.46 1.44
CA SER A 123 1.52 6.15 2.19
C SER A 123 2.80 6.43 1.39
N SER A 124 3.90 6.64 2.08
CA SER A 124 5.22 6.80 1.47
C SER A 124 6.33 6.69 2.50
N PHE A 125 7.53 6.26 2.06
CA PHE A 125 8.79 6.47 2.77
C PHE A 125 9.31 7.90 2.63
N ALA A 126 8.95 8.59 1.52
CA ALA A 126 9.33 9.97 1.24
C ALA A 126 8.44 10.93 2.06
N VAL A 127 8.95 11.38 3.22
CA VAL A 127 8.24 12.31 4.11
C VAL A 127 7.85 13.59 3.37
N GLU A 128 8.70 14.07 2.47
CA GLU A 128 8.43 15.25 1.64
C GLU A 128 7.17 15.09 0.77
N SER A 129 6.96 13.90 0.17
CA SER A 129 5.74 13.61 -0.58
C SER A 129 4.50 13.65 0.32
N LEU A 130 4.59 13.13 1.54
CA LEU A 130 3.48 13.21 2.50
C LEU A 130 3.20 14.65 2.95
N GLN A 131 4.23 15.49 3.10
CA GLN A 131 4.09 16.92 3.38
C GLN A 131 3.38 17.63 2.22
N LYS A 132 3.77 17.34 0.97
CA LYS A 132 3.10 17.86 -0.24
C LYS A 132 1.64 17.41 -0.31
N MET A 133 1.35 16.12 -0.04
CA MET A 133 -0.01 15.61 0.02
C MET A 133 -0.85 16.33 1.07
N ARG A 134 -0.32 16.54 2.29
CA ARG A 134 -1.00 17.27 3.37
C ARG A 134 -1.22 18.75 3.01
N ALA A 135 -0.30 19.39 2.29
CA ALA A 135 -0.46 20.75 1.80
C ALA A 135 -1.57 20.87 0.75
N LEU A 136 -1.67 19.88 -0.16
CA LEU A 136 -2.68 19.81 -1.21
C LEU A 136 -4.09 19.46 -0.67
N ASP A 137 -4.14 18.64 0.39
CA ASP A 137 -5.40 18.21 0.98
C ASP A 137 -5.26 18.00 2.50
N LYS A 138 -5.92 18.86 3.27
CA LYS A 138 -5.86 18.86 4.75
C LYS A 138 -6.53 17.63 5.39
N GLN A 139 -7.42 16.95 4.67
CA GLN A 139 -8.24 15.86 5.21
C GLN A 139 -7.78 14.47 4.75
N ILE A 140 -6.86 14.40 3.78
CA ILE A 140 -6.40 13.12 3.26
C ILE A 140 -5.77 12.25 4.36
N ALA A 141 -6.12 10.97 4.40
CA ALA A 141 -5.52 10.03 5.33
C ALA A 141 -4.08 9.70 4.88
N LEU A 142 -3.11 9.91 5.77
CA LEU A 142 -1.70 9.61 5.51
C LEU A 142 -1.20 8.48 6.39
N GLY A 143 -0.43 7.55 5.79
CA GLY A 143 0.34 6.51 6.46
C GLY A 143 1.83 6.79 6.27
N VAL A 144 2.60 6.83 7.36
CA VAL A 144 4.04 7.06 7.28
C VAL A 144 4.75 5.72 7.26
N LEU A 145 5.39 5.38 6.14
CA LEU A 145 6.27 4.22 6.05
C LEU A 145 7.62 4.55 6.71
N MET A 146 8.08 3.69 7.62
CA MET A 146 9.26 3.97 8.42
C MET A 146 10.26 2.82 8.39
N ARG A 147 11.53 3.14 8.11
CA ARG A 147 12.66 2.21 8.32
C ARG A 147 13.13 2.23 9.78
N ASN A 148 13.15 3.40 10.40
CA ASN A 148 13.42 3.59 11.82
C ASN A 148 12.27 4.37 12.46
N PHE A 149 11.82 3.93 13.63
CA PHE A 149 10.68 4.55 14.29
C PHE A 149 11.02 5.93 14.85
N GLU A 150 10.28 6.94 14.44
CA GLU A 150 10.36 8.31 14.94
C GLU A 150 8.96 8.91 15.03
N ILE A 151 8.41 9.00 16.24
CA ILE A 151 7.03 9.42 16.48
C ILE A 151 6.73 10.85 16.04
N LYS A 152 7.73 11.74 16.03
CA LYS A 152 7.54 13.15 15.66
C LYS A 152 7.07 13.34 14.23
N ILE A 153 7.52 12.46 13.29
CA ILE A 153 7.16 12.55 11.87
C ILE A 153 5.66 12.36 11.65
N PRO A 154 5.03 11.22 12.06
CA PRO A 154 3.59 11.04 11.84
C PRO A 154 2.74 12.07 12.59
N LEU A 155 3.19 12.55 13.75
CA LEU A 155 2.49 13.60 14.49
C LEU A 155 2.50 14.94 13.74
N SER A 156 3.65 15.37 13.22
CA SER A 156 3.76 16.63 12.45
C SER A 156 2.90 16.61 11.18
N LEU A 157 2.72 15.43 10.59
CA LEU A 157 1.89 15.20 9.40
C LEU A 157 0.41 14.99 9.72
N GLN A 158 0.02 14.91 11.00
CA GLN A 158 -1.32 14.49 11.41
C GLN A 158 -1.72 13.17 10.69
N ALA A 159 -0.78 12.23 10.64
CA ALA A 159 -0.98 10.95 9.97
C ALA A 159 -2.04 10.10 10.69
N LYS A 160 -2.59 9.12 9.99
CA LYS A 160 -3.54 8.14 10.54
C LYS A 160 -2.85 6.85 10.97
N SER A 161 -1.71 6.53 10.34
CA SER A 161 -0.96 5.32 10.67
C SER A 161 0.55 5.49 10.56
N VAL A 162 1.24 4.65 11.31
CA VAL A 162 2.63 4.28 11.11
C VAL A 162 2.64 2.90 10.44
N ASN A 163 3.32 2.81 9.30
CA ASN A 163 3.49 1.57 8.57
C ASN A 163 4.95 1.12 8.76
N ILE A 164 5.17 0.00 9.46
CA ILE A 164 6.50 -0.42 9.90
C ILE A 164 6.79 -1.88 9.57
N SER A 165 8.06 -2.19 9.28
CA SER A 165 8.50 -3.55 8.98
C SER A 165 8.33 -4.50 10.18
N ALA A 166 7.95 -5.76 9.92
CA ALA A 166 7.90 -6.84 10.91
C ALA A 166 9.22 -7.01 11.70
N LYS A 167 10.34 -6.70 11.06
CA LYS A 167 11.68 -6.78 11.69
C LYS A 167 11.96 -5.66 12.69
N ARG A 168 11.18 -4.58 12.66
CA ARG A 168 11.39 -3.35 13.44
C ARG A 168 10.29 -3.08 14.46
N VAL A 169 9.09 -3.61 14.24
CA VAL A 169 7.97 -3.43 15.16
C VAL A 169 8.24 -4.08 16.51
N SER A 170 7.80 -3.41 17.58
CA SER A 170 7.79 -3.95 18.94
C SER A 170 6.51 -3.53 19.64
N LYS A 171 6.16 -4.22 20.74
CA LYS A 171 5.00 -3.84 21.54
C LYS A 171 5.11 -2.39 22.04
N ASN A 172 6.30 -1.94 22.42
CA ASN A 172 6.50 -0.56 22.84
C ASN A 172 6.20 0.47 21.74
N ILE A 173 6.54 0.16 20.48
CA ILE A 173 6.19 1.02 19.33
C ILE A 173 4.66 1.06 19.16
N VAL A 174 3.98 -0.09 19.25
CA VAL A 174 2.51 -0.15 19.15
C VAL A 174 1.87 0.69 20.24
N ASP A 175 2.27 0.48 21.50
CA ASP A 175 1.74 1.23 22.65
C ASP A 175 2.00 2.74 22.53
N THR A 176 3.19 3.12 22.03
CA THR A 176 3.54 4.53 21.80
C THR A 176 2.66 5.15 20.73
N CYS A 177 2.43 4.47 19.60
CA CYS A 177 1.54 4.96 18.55
C CYS A 177 0.11 5.12 19.06
N HIS A 178 -0.41 4.13 19.79
CA HIS A 178 -1.78 4.17 20.32
C HIS A 178 -2.00 5.31 21.33
N LYS A 179 -1.01 5.64 22.16
CA LYS A 179 -1.08 6.83 23.05
C LYS A 179 -1.30 8.13 22.28
N HIS A 180 -0.92 8.17 21.01
CA HIS A 180 -1.10 9.31 20.11
C HIS A 180 -2.22 9.12 19.07
N ALA A 181 -3.12 8.14 19.27
CA ALA A 181 -4.21 7.81 18.37
C ALA A 181 -3.75 7.46 16.92
N LEU A 182 -2.52 6.96 16.78
CA LEU A 182 -1.98 6.46 15.52
C LEU A 182 -2.20 4.96 15.41
N LYS A 183 -2.69 4.50 14.26
CA LYS A 183 -2.75 3.07 13.93
C LYS A 183 -1.35 2.54 13.59
N VAL A 184 -1.12 1.26 13.88
CA VAL A 184 0.10 0.55 13.49
C VAL A 184 -0.23 -0.52 12.46
N LEU A 185 0.34 -0.39 11.25
CA LEU A 185 0.20 -1.35 10.16
C LEU A 185 1.57 -1.97 9.89
N VAL A 186 1.66 -3.29 9.90
CA VAL A 186 2.95 -4.01 9.84
C VAL A 186 3.13 -4.73 8.52
N TYR A 187 4.24 -4.51 7.81
CA TYR A 187 4.57 -5.16 6.55
C TYR A 187 5.84 -6.02 6.66
N THR A 188 6.01 -7.09 5.92
CA THR A 188 5.01 -7.92 5.26
C THR A 188 4.88 -9.19 6.07
N ILE A 189 3.68 -9.63 6.35
CA ILE A 189 3.40 -10.78 7.21
C ILE A 189 2.73 -11.87 6.38
N ASN A 190 3.42 -12.99 6.21
CA ASN A 190 2.95 -14.12 5.42
C ASN A 190 2.90 -15.43 6.22
N ASP A 191 3.16 -15.37 7.53
CA ASP A 191 3.09 -16.52 8.41
C ASP A 191 2.14 -16.30 9.59
N LEU A 192 1.45 -17.38 9.99
CA LEU A 192 0.43 -17.32 11.02
C LEU A 192 1.00 -17.06 12.41
N GLN A 193 2.22 -17.51 12.70
CA GLN A 193 2.85 -17.32 14.00
C GLN A 193 3.12 -15.84 14.28
N THR A 194 3.71 -15.14 13.31
CA THR A 194 3.94 -13.69 13.40
C THR A 194 2.60 -12.93 13.46
N TYR A 195 1.61 -13.34 12.65
CA TYR A 195 0.25 -12.77 12.71
C TYR A 195 -0.34 -12.88 14.12
N GLN A 196 -0.31 -14.07 14.73
CA GLN A 196 -0.84 -14.29 16.08
C GLN A 196 -0.08 -13.44 17.12
N LYS A 197 1.25 -13.39 17.04
CA LYS A 197 2.06 -12.54 17.92
C LYS A 197 1.66 -11.06 17.83
N LEU A 198 1.53 -10.52 16.61
CA LEU A 198 1.12 -9.13 16.41
C LEU A 198 -0.29 -8.85 16.92
N LYS A 199 -1.19 -9.82 16.81
CA LYS A 199 -2.54 -9.75 17.38
C LYS A 199 -2.51 -9.59 18.89
N THR A 200 -1.60 -10.28 19.62
CA THR A 200 -1.45 -10.11 21.07
C THR A 200 -0.93 -8.72 21.47
N TRP A 201 -0.29 -8.01 20.55
CA TRP A 201 0.16 -6.62 20.76
C TRP A 201 -0.90 -5.58 20.43
N ASN A 202 -2.10 -6.00 20.00
CA ASN A 202 -3.20 -5.14 19.52
C ASN A 202 -2.81 -4.31 18.28
N THR A 203 -1.93 -4.85 17.42
CA THR A 203 -1.60 -4.21 16.14
C THR A 203 -2.87 -4.03 15.31
N ASP A 204 -3.05 -2.88 14.64
CA ASP A 204 -4.28 -2.54 13.94
C ASP A 204 -4.45 -3.32 12.64
N GLY A 205 -3.36 -3.55 11.91
CA GLY A 205 -3.38 -4.30 10.66
C GLY A 205 -2.02 -4.80 10.20
N ILE A 206 -2.06 -5.68 9.22
CA ILE A 206 -0.88 -6.20 8.54
C ILE A 206 -1.05 -6.07 7.03
N PHE A 207 0.06 -5.92 6.32
CA PHE A 207 0.16 -6.14 4.89
C PHE A 207 0.58 -7.60 4.66
N SER A 208 -0.18 -8.33 3.86
CA SER A 208 0.10 -9.74 3.55
C SER A 208 -0.04 -10.01 2.06
N ASP A 209 0.90 -10.78 1.51
CA ASP A 209 0.80 -11.28 0.14
C ASP A 209 -0.33 -12.30 -0.02
N ASN A 210 -0.75 -12.91 1.11
CA ASN A 210 -1.89 -13.82 1.20
C ASN A 210 -3.06 -13.19 1.94
N PRO A 211 -4.09 -12.65 1.25
CA PRO A 211 -5.28 -12.08 1.89
C PRO A 211 -6.08 -13.07 2.75
N LEU A 212 -5.88 -14.39 2.53
CA LEU A 212 -6.55 -15.47 3.24
C LEU A 212 -5.79 -15.93 4.50
N LEU A 213 -4.69 -15.28 4.88
CA LEU A 213 -3.77 -15.71 5.94
C LEU A 213 -4.46 -16.05 7.26
N ALA A 214 -5.54 -15.38 7.63
CA ALA A 214 -6.24 -15.59 8.90
C ALA A 214 -7.49 -16.46 8.78
N LEU A 215 -7.81 -17.01 7.61
CA LEU A 215 -8.99 -17.85 7.44
C LEU A 215 -8.71 -19.28 7.96
N PRO A 216 -9.59 -19.85 8.81
CA PRO A 216 -9.35 -21.14 9.48
C PRO A 216 -9.14 -22.33 8.53
N HIS A 217 -9.75 -22.32 7.35
CA HIS A 217 -9.74 -23.45 6.41
C HIS A 217 -8.62 -23.46 5.38
N PHE A 218 -7.77 -22.43 5.35
CA PHE A 218 -6.69 -22.37 4.35
C PHE A 218 -5.51 -23.31 4.66
N PHE A 219 -5.36 -23.73 5.91
CA PHE A 219 -4.26 -24.59 6.36
C PHE A 219 -4.53 -26.10 6.21
N GLU A 220 -5.79 -26.50 5.99
CA GLU A 220 -6.14 -27.93 5.82
C GLU A 220 -5.90 -28.44 4.40
N ILE A 221 -5.74 -27.57 3.40
CA ILE A 221 -5.59 -27.94 1.98
C ILE A 221 -4.12 -28.02 1.54
N GLY A 222 -3.19 -27.46 2.31
CA GLY A 222 -1.74 -27.37 1.98
C GLY A 222 -0.83 -28.37 2.71
N GLY A 223 -1.37 -29.30 3.48
CA GLY A 223 -0.62 -30.19 4.36
C GLY A 223 -0.59 -31.66 3.89
N THR A 224 -0.26 -31.96 2.65
CA THR A 224 0.19 -33.30 2.26
C THR A 224 1.28 -33.25 1.19
N LYS A 225 2.48 -33.51 1.69
CA LYS A 225 3.76 -33.95 1.12
C LYS A 225 4.82 -32.89 0.94
#